data_6f03e5a6eca36bb28e0f689d2cd6b860
#
_entry.id   6f03e5a6eca36bb28e0f689d2cd6b860
#
_cell.length_a   1.000
_cell.length_b   1.000
_cell.length_c   1.000
_cell.angle_alpha   90.00
_cell.angle_beta   90.00
_cell.angle_gamma   90.00
#
_symmetry.space_group_name_H-M   'P 1'
#
loop_
_entity.id
_entity.type
_entity.pdbx_description
1 polymer ?
#
loop_
_entity_poly.entity_id
_entity_poly.type
_entity_poly.pdbx_seq_one_letter_code
_entity_poly.pdbx_strand_id
1 'polypeptide(L)'
;MTILKYMIAGAMMLMCAPSVLAQKVVIGNYVFPKEEATYYGELEGGKPNGKGKTTFKTGDTYEGEYVKGKRQGYGVYTFTDGEKYEGNWHQDHQHGRGIYYFANNNKYDGLWYIDYQQGFGTMYYYNGDKYTGEWLQDKREGQGRYTWANGIYYDGNWKEDKKSGKGTFDWRDGSRYEGDMENDMRNGQGKYTYANGDFYTGSWKDDMMHGKGIYKFKNGDVYEGDYQNGERTGQGIFTYTDKRKYVGQFKNGLMDGFGTYTWPDGSRYEGYWVEDKEHGRGKFTGAIGDVYDGEWAAGEMNGEGVLRLADGTKFKGHFKDGMKNGKGVEETADGTRFEGSFLNDQKDGSFVEKDRSGKVIRKGIYSRGRLMGQ
;
A
#
# COMPACT_ATOMS: atom_id res chain seq x y z
N MET A 1 -17.89 -78.09 -3.41
CA MET A 1 -18.91 -78.68 -2.52
C MET A 1 -19.71 -77.44 -2.04
N THR A 2 -20.98 -77.17 -2.27
CA THR A 2 -22.13 -77.90 -2.76
C THR A 2 -23.11 -76.82 -3.21
N ILE A 3 -23.69 -76.94 -4.39
CA ILE A 3 -24.71 -76.14 -5.03
C ILE A 3 -26.01 -76.32 -4.25
N LEU A 4 -26.74 -75.25 -3.99
CA LEU A 4 -28.17 -75.35 -3.70
C LEU A 4 -28.96 -74.38 -4.53
N LYS A 5 -29.68 -74.89 -5.53
CA LYS A 5 -30.68 -74.23 -6.34
C LYS A 5 -31.96 -74.02 -5.51
N TYR A 6 -32.51 -72.81 -5.50
CA TYR A 6 -33.93 -72.59 -5.25
C TYR A 6 -34.58 -71.90 -6.45
N MET A 7 -35.41 -72.61 -7.11
CA MET A 7 -36.44 -72.05 -8.01
C MET A 7 -37.54 -71.42 -7.17
N ILE A 8 -37.80 -70.14 -7.41
CA ILE A 8 -39.04 -69.51 -6.97
C ILE A 8 -39.76 -69.02 -8.21
N ALA A 9 -40.95 -69.55 -8.46
CA ALA A 9 -41.86 -69.12 -9.50
C ALA A 9 -42.32 -67.68 -9.22
N GLY A 10 -41.91 -66.74 -10.09
CA GLY A 10 -42.37 -65.35 -10.01
C GLY A 10 -43.68 -65.16 -10.76
N ALA A 11 -44.72 -64.78 -10.04
CA ALA A 11 -45.98 -64.29 -10.64
C ALA A 11 -45.63 -62.94 -11.33
N MET A 12 -45.85 -62.91 -12.63
CA MET A 12 -45.79 -61.72 -13.49
C MET A 12 -46.93 -60.79 -13.13
N MET A 13 -46.79 -59.87 -12.19
CA MET A 13 -47.70 -58.74 -12.04
C MET A 13 -47.46 -57.80 -13.23
N LEU A 14 -48.36 -57.75 -14.19
CA LEU A 14 -48.52 -56.67 -15.14
C LEU A 14 -48.84 -55.40 -14.31
N MET A 15 -47.85 -54.60 -13.98
CA MET A 15 -48.12 -53.22 -13.59
C MET A 15 -48.56 -52.45 -14.84
N CYS A 16 -49.87 -52.19 -14.95
CA CYS A 16 -50.35 -51.12 -15.80
C CYS A 16 -49.70 -49.79 -15.37
N ALA A 17 -48.68 -49.36 -16.08
CA ALA A 17 -48.20 -47.99 -15.95
C ALA A 17 -49.38 -47.08 -16.35
N PRO A 18 -49.74 -46.08 -15.53
CA PRO A 18 -50.77 -45.13 -15.96
C PRO A 18 -50.26 -44.49 -17.25
N SER A 19 -51.00 -44.59 -18.32
CA SER A 19 -50.81 -43.86 -19.55
C SER A 19 -50.93 -42.36 -19.19
N VAL A 20 -49.77 -41.69 -19.03
CA VAL A 20 -49.72 -40.24 -19.03
C VAL A 20 -50.18 -39.85 -20.43
N LEU A 21 -51.47 -39.49 -20.58
CA LEU A 21 -52.00 -38.85 -21.78
C LEU A 21 -51.08 -37.61 -21.99
N ALA A 22 -50.24 -37.66 -23.03
CA ALA A 22 -49.47 -36.50 -23.45
C ALA A 22 -50.46 -35.35 -23.69
N GLN A 23 -50.46 -34.35 -22.83
CA GLN A 23 -51.31 -33.18 -23.01
C GLN A 23 -50.98 -32.56 -24.35
N LYS A 24 -52.01 -32.31 -25.19
CA LYS A 24 -51.83 -31.78 -26.53
C LYS A 24 -51.33 -30.32 -26.45
N VAL A 25 -50.09 -30.07 -26.87
CA VAL A 25 -49.58 -28.71 -27.06
C VAL A 25 -50.33 -28.07 -28.23
N VAL A 26 -50.91 -26.90 -28.02
CA VAL A 26 -51.65 -26.11 -29.03
C VAL A 26 -50.99 -24.74 -29.14
N ILE A 27 -50.83 -24.22 -30.34
CA ILE A 27 -50.42 -22.84 -30.56
C ILE A 27 -51.64 -21.93 -30.50
N GLY A 28 -51.57 -20.86 -29.71
CA GLY A 28 -52.69 -19.93 -29.53
C GLY A 28 -52.35 -18.65 -28.79
N ASN A 29 -53.38 -17.86 -28.56
CA ASN A 29 -53.28 -16.60 -27.83
C ASN A 29 -53.66 -16.81 -26.35
N TYR A 30 -52.99 -16.04 -25.46
CA TYR A 30 -53.35 -15.96 -24.06
C TYR A 30 -53.20 -14.52 -23.60
N VAL A 31 -54.01 -14.07 -22.64
CA VAL A 31 -53.92 -12.73 -22.05
C VAL A 31 -53.55 -12.87 -20.59
N PHE A 32 -52.53 -12.16 -20.17
CA PHE A 32 -52.15 -11.98 -18.77
C PHE A 32 -52.90 -10.76 -18.18
N PRO A 33 -54.03 -10.93 -17.49
CA PRO A 33 -54.90 -9.79 -17.12
C PRO A 33 -54.21 -8.83 -16.11
N LYS A 34 -53.38 -9.36 -15.22
CA LYS A 34 -52.68 -8.56 -14.20
C LYS A 34 -51.53 -7.75 -14.78
N GLU A 35 -50.88 -8.24 -15.81
CA GLU A 35 -49.69 -7.64 -16.44
C GLU A 35 -50.08 -6.83 -17.68
N GLU A 36 -51.40 -6.81 -18.03
CA GLU A 36 -51.91 -6.18 -19.24
C GLU A 36 -51.08 -6.57 -20.49
N ALA A 37 -50.82 -7.88 -20.63
CA ALA A 37 -49.93 -8.41 -21.67
C ALA A 37 -50.63 -9.48 -22.52
N THR A 38 -50.27 -9.54 -23.81
CA THR A 38 -50.75 -10.53 -24.75
C THR A 38 -49.63 -11.51 -25.09
N TYR A 39 -49.99 -12.79 -25.08
CA TYR A 39 -49.08 -13.89 -25.42
C TYR A 39 -49.56 -14.58 -26.69
N TYR A 40 -48.60 -15.01 -27.51
CA TYR A 40 -48.81 -15.92 -28.63
C TYR A 40 -47.74 -17.01 -28.62
N GLY A 41 -48.13 -18.28 -28.62
CA GLY A 41 -47.21 -19.40 -28.56
C GLY A 41 -47.84 -20.69 -28.11
N GLU A 42 -47.02 -21.58 -27.58
CA GLU A 42 -47.41 -22.92 -27.15
C GLU A 42 -48.22 -22.85 -25.85
N LEU A 43 -49.35 -23.52 -25.84
CA LEU A 43 -50.27 -23.63 -24.70
C LEU A 43 -50.45 -25.08 -24.30
N GLU A 44 -50.48 -25.33 -22.99
CA GLU A 44 -50.87 -26.58 -22.38
C GLU A 44 -51.89 -26.31 -21.28
N GLY A 45 -53.05 -27.00 -21.34
CA GLY A 45 -54.15 -26.73 -20.41
C GLY A 45 -54.67 -25.29 -20.43
N GLY A 46 -54.57 -24.60 -21.57
CA GLY A 46 -55.02 -23.21 -21.75
C GLY A 46 -54.09 -22.15 -21.16
N LYS A 47 -52.86 -22.50 -20.77
CA LYS A 47 -51.84 -21.57 -20.25
C LYS A 47 -50.55 -21.64 -21.06
N PRO A 48 -49.75 -20.56 -21.14
CA PRO A 48 -48.43 -20.57 -21.74
C PRO A 48 -47.59 -21.71 -21.18
N ASN A 49 -47.08 -22.60 -22.04
CA ASN A 49 -46.23 -23.71 -21.69
C ASN A 49 -45.47 -24.16 -22.93
N GLY A 50 -44.13 -24.03 -22.91
CA GLY A 50 -43.30 -24.16 -24.11
C GLY A 50 -42.88 -22.80 -24.64
N LYS A 51 -42.62 -22.66 -25.95
CA LYS A 51 -42.10 -21.44 -26.56
C LYS A 51 -43.23 -20.46 -26.95
N GLY A 52 -42.94 -19.16 -26.71
CA GLY A 52 -43.89 -18.11 -27.12
C GLY A 52 -43.34 -16.70 -26.95
N LYS A 53 -44.15 -15.75 -27.40
CA LYS A 53 -43.85 -14.33 -27.33
C LYS A 53 -44.95 -13.59 -26.56
N THR A 54 -44.53 -12.78 -25.58
CA THR A 54 -45.43 -11.87 -24.87
C THR A 54 -45.10 -10.43 -25.26
N THR A 55 -46.14 -9.64 -25.47
CA THR A 55 -46.07 -8.20 -25.63
C THR A 55 -46.81 -7.54 -24.47
N PHE A 56 -46.10 -6.74 -23.71
CA PHE A 56 -46.66 -6.02 -22.58
C PHE A 56 -47.30 -4.69 -23.04
N LYS A 57 -48.20 -4.13 -22.24
CA LYS A 57 -48.82 -2.83 -22.52
C LYS A 57 -47.82 -1.67 -22.62
N THR A 58 -46.71 -1.77 -21.89
CA THR A 58 -45.57 -0.82 -21.97
C THR A 58 -44.90 -0.81 -23.34
N GLY A 59 -45.12 -1.84 -24.15
CA GLY A 59 -44.41 -2.07 -25.41
C GLY A 59 -43.20 -3.00 -25.27
N ASP A 60 -42.84 -3.38 -24.07
CA ASP A 60 -41.79 -4.38 -23.83
C ASP A 60 -42.19 -5.73 -24.45
N THR A 61 -41.21 -6.55 -24.74
CA THR A 61 -41.46 -7.89 -25.28
C THR A 61 -40.60 -8.93 -24.56
N TYR A 62 -41.18 -10.12 -24.39
CA TYR A 62 -40.45 -11.32 -24.02
C TYR A 62 -40.65 -12.39 -25.08
N GLU A 63 -39.57 -13.04 -25.49
CA GLU A 63 -39.60 -14.19 -26.39
C GLU A 63 -38.75 -15.31 -25.77
N GLY A 64 -39.39 -16.45 -25.44
CA GLY A 64 -38.70 -17.50 -24.72
C GLY A 64 -39.59 -18.62 -24.26
N GLU A 65 -39.11 -19.36 -23.29
CA GLU A 65 -39.76 -20.54 -22.74
C GLU A 65 -40.68 -20.19 -21.56
N TYR A 66 -41.79 -20.93 -21.46
CA TYR A 66 -42.79 -20.83 -20.41
C TYR A 66 -43.07 -22.19 -19.78
N VAL A 67 -43.31 -22.20 -18.48
CA VAL A 67 -43.84 -23.34 -17.73
C VAL A 67 -45.03 -22.86 -16.88
N LYS A 68 -46.23 -23.43 -17.11
CA LYS A 68 -47.45 -23.10 -16.36
C LYS A 68 -47.75 -21.59 -16.28
N GLY A 69 -47.51 -20.86 -17.37
CA GLY A 69 -47.75 -19.43 -17.48
C GLY A 69 -46.68 -18.53 -16.96
N LYS A 70 -45.52 -19.05 -16.53
CA LYS A 70 -44.37 -18.28 -16.04
C LYS A 70 -43.18 -18.42 -16.98
N ARG A 71 -42.40 -17.35 -17.14
CA ARG A 71 -41.14 -17.37 -17.87
C ARG A 71 -40.20 -18.36 -17.18
N GLN A 72 -39.61 -19.25 -17.96
CA GLN A 72 -38.76 -20.33 -17.48
C GLN A 72 -37.79 -20.71 -18.60
N GLY A 73 -36.61 -21.29 -18.24
CA GLY A 73 -35.64 -21.69 -19.26
C GLY A 73 -35.01 -20.49 -19.96
N TYR A 74 -34.70 -20.60 -21.24
CA TYR A 74 -34.03 -19.51 -21.98
C TYR A 74 -35.05 -18.56 -22.61
N GLY A 75 -34.75 -17.24 -22.54
CA GLY A 75 -35.58 -16.22 -23.17
C GLY A 75 -34.92 -14.86 -23.28
N VAL A 76 -35.48 -14.04 -24.14
CA VAL A 76 -35.04 -12.67 -24.41
C VAL A 76 -36.14 -11.70 -23.99
N TYR A 77 -35.81 -10.78 -23.09
CA TYR A 77 -36.66 -9.65 -22.73
C TYR A 77 -36.07 -8.36 -23.32
N THR A 78 -36.87 -7.64 -24.06
CA THR A 78 -36.49 -6.37 -24.67
C THR A 78 -37.40 -5.27 -24.10
N PHE A 79 -36.76 -4.28 -23.50
CA PHE A 79 -37.40 -3.10 -22.94
C PHE A 79 -37.56 -2.02 -24.02
N THR A 80 -38.57 -1.17 -23.88
CA THR A 80 -38.88 -0.07 -24.83
C THR A 80 -37.82 1.03 -24.85
N ASP A 81 -37.01 1.17 -23.78
CA ASP A 81 -35.88 2.08 -23.70
C ASP A 81 -34.58 1.58 -24.38
N GLY A 82 -34.65 0.36 -24.96
CA GLY A 82 -33.55 -0.27 -25.66
C GLY A 82 -32.70 -1.22 -24.82
N GLU A 83 -32.96 -1.33 -23.52
CA GLU A 83 -32.33 -2.36 -22.70
C GLU A 83 -32.76 -3.77 -23.13
N LYS A 84 -31.94 -4.75 -22.85
CA LYS A 84 -32.22 -6.14 -23.20
C LYS A 84 -31.59 -7.11 -22.22
N TYR A 85 -32.35 -8.08 -21.75
CA TYR A 85 -31.84 -9.27 -21.09
C TYR A 85 -31.98 -10.49 -22.00
N GLU A 86 -30.94 -11.28 -22.09
CA GLU A 86 -30.85 -12.51 -22.87
C GLU A 86 -30.24 -13.61 -22.01
N GLY A 87 -31.01 -14.57 -21.55
CA GLY A 87 -30.52 -15.57 -20.61
C GLY A 87 -31.60 -16.47 -20.04
N ASN A 88 -31.24 -17.13 -18.95
CA ASN A 88 -32.11 -18.05 -18.25
C ASN A 88 -33.09 -17.32 -17.34
N TRP A 89 -34.29 -17.89 -17.24
CA TRP A 89 -35.38 -17.44 -16.40
C TRP A 89 -35.84 -18.56 -15.46
N HIS A 90 -36.25 -18.20 -14.26
CA HIS A 90 -36.83 -19.10 -13.30
C HIS A 90 -38.00 -18.41 -12.59
N GLN A 91 -39.27 -18.94 -12.82
CA GLN A 91 -40.50 -18.40 -12.22
C GLN A 91 -40.65 -16.88 -12.38
N ASP A 92 -40.48 -16.37 -13.59
CA ASP A 92 -40.55 -14.95 -14.00
C ASP A 92 -39.35 -14.07 -13.62
N HIS A 93 -38.30 -14.61 -12.95
CA HIS A 93 -37.12 -13.90 -12.58
C HIS A 93 -35.93 -14.25 -13.48
N GLN A 94 -35.06 -13.29 -13.75
CA GLN A 94 -33.74 -13.53 -14.32
C GLN A 94 -32.96 -14.44 -13.37
N HIS A 95 -32.42 -15.55 -13.93
CA HIS A 95 -31.76 -16.55 -13.09
C HIS A 95 -30.71 -17.31 -13.90
N GLY A 96 -29.69 -17.89 -13.20
CA GLY A 96 -28.66 -18.63 -13.89
C GLY A 96 -27.81 -17.72 -14.79
N ARG A 97 -27.39 -18.22 -15.96
CA ARG A 97 -26.55 -17.44 -16.87
C ARG A 97 -27.39 -16.53 -17.77
N GLY A 98 -26.94 -15.26 -17.90
CA GLY A 98 -27.59 -14.30 -18.79
C GLY A 98 -26.69 -13.09 -19.10
N ILE A 99 -27.06 -12.41 -20.18
CA ILE A 99 -26.44 -11.18 -20.64
C ILE A 99 -27.46 -10.05 -20.54
N TYR A 100 -27.08 -8.94 -19.89
CA TYR A 100 -27.86 -7.72 -19.86
C TYR A 100 -27.16 -6.61 -20.63
N TYR A 101 -27.87 -5.98 -21.54
CA TYR A 101 -27.45 -4.82 -22.31
C TYR A 101 -28.17 -3.60 -21.75
N PHE A 102 -27.42 -2.68 -21.18
CA PHE A 102 -27.94 -1.46 -20.59
C PHE A 102 -28.12 -0.35 -21.64
N ALA A 103 -29.06 0.57 -21.42
CA ALA A 103 -29.31 1.70 -22.29
C ALA A 103 -28.08 2.61 -22.51
N ASN A 104 -27.18 2.67 -21.54
CA ASN A 104 -25.92 3.41 -21.60
C ASN A 104 -24.78 2.66 -22.32
N ASN A 105 -25.08 1.59 -23.06
CA ASN A 105 -24.14 0.72 -23.76
C ASN A 105 -23.19 -0.09 -22.84
N ASN A 106 -23.43 -0.15 -21.55
CA ASN A 106 -22.79 -1.15 -20.71
C ASN A 106 -23.35 -2.55 -21.03
N LYS A 107 -22.59 -3.59 -20.71
CA LYS A 107 -23.02 -4.98 -20.87
C LYS A 107 -22.54 -5.80 -19.69
N TYR A 108 -23.46 -6.52 -19.05
CA TYR A 108 -23.12 -7.54 -18.07
C TYR A 108 -23.29 -8.93 -18.68
N ASP A 109 -22.30 -9.80 -18.53
CA ASP A 109 -22.34 -11.22 -18.91
C ASP A 109 -21.96 -12.05 -17.70
N GLY A 110 -22.93 -12.70 -17.07
CA GLY A 110 -22.66 -13.40 -15.82
C GLY A 110 -23.85 -14.17 -15.26
N LEU A 111 -23.73 -14.48 -13.98
CA LEU A 111 -24.73 -15.20 -13.23
C LEU A 111 -25.75 -14.23 -12.61
N TRP A 112 -26.99 -14.69 -12.55
CA TRP A 112 -28.15 -13.99 -12.01
C TRP A 112 -28.86 -14.83 -10.98
N TYR A 113 -29.41 -14.21 -9.95
CA TYR A 113 -30.24 -14.83 -8.95
C TYR A 113 -31.38 -13.90 -8.54
N ILE A 114 -32.61 -14.25 -8.89
CA ILE A 114 -33.82 -13.47 -8.58
C ILE A 114 -33.63 -12.00 -8.96
N ASP A 115 -33.38 -11.75 -10.27
CA ASP A 115 -33.15 -10.43 -10.89
C ASP A 115 -31.91 -9.64 -10.47
N TYR A 116 -31.05 -10.19 -9.59
CA TYR A 116 -29.79 -9.58 -9.19
C TYR A 116 -28.59 -10.22 -9.89
N GLN A 117 -27.60 -9.41 -10.24
CA GLN A 117 -26.26 -9.91 -10.57
C GLN A 117 -25.69 -10.60 -9.34
N GLN A 118 -25.36 -11.88 -9.46
CA GLN A 118 -24.89 -12.67 -8.33
C GLN A 118 -24.00 -13.82 -8.77
N GLY A 119 -22.88 -14.03 -8.04
CA GLY A 119 -21.85 -14.98 -8.42
C GLY A 119 -20.89 -14.39 -9.44
N PHE A 120 -20.31 -15.22 -10.32
CA PHE A 120 -19.27 -14.75 -11.22
C PHE A 120 -19.84 -14.11 -12.49
N GLY A 121 -19.30 -12.93 -12.86
CA GLY A 121 -19.73 -12.21 -14.06
C GLY A 121 -18.71 -11.15 -14.52
N THR A 122 -18.95 -10.66 -15.74
CA THR A 122 -18.13 -9.60 -16.35
C THR A 122 -19.03 -8.43 -16.74
N MET A 123 -18.72 -7.24 -16.21
CA MET A 123 -19.26 -5.97 -16.66
C MET A 123 -18.31 -5.33 -17.67
N TYR A 124 -18.81 -5.01 -18.82
CA TYR A 124 -18.15 -4.20 -19.85
C TYR A 124 -18.76 -2.81 -19.81
N TYR A 125 -17.96 -1.80 -19.55
CA TYR A 125 -18.39 -0.41 -19.50
C TYR A 125 -18.22 0.25 -20.88
N TYR A 126 -19.10 1.19 -21.23
CA TYR A 126 -19.08 1.90 -22.51
C TYR A 126 -17.77 2.68 -22.75
N ASN A 127 -17.06 3.08 -21.66
CA ASN A 127 -15.80 3.78 -21.73
C ASN A 127 -14.59 2.87 -22.00
N GLY A 128 -14.82 1.55 -22.16
CA GLY A 128 -13.78 0.55 -22.39
C GLY A 128 -13.23 -0.11 -21.14
N ASP A 129 -13.66 0.30 -19.94
CA ASP A 129 -13.33 -0.39 -18.70
C ASP A 129 -14.00 -1.77 -18.64
N LYS A 130 -13.45 -2.64 -17.81
CA LYS A 130 -13.99 -3.98 -17.59
C LYS A 130 -13.80 -4.42 -16.14
N TYR A 131 -14.84 -4.98 -15.55
CA TYR A 131 -14.74 -5.73 -14.30
C TYR A 131 -15.06 -7.20 -14.57
N THR A 132 -14.24 -8.10 -14.05
CA THR A 132 -14.47 -9.55 -14.07
C THR A 132 -14.24 -10.09 -12.68
N GLY A 133 -15.27 -10.68 -12.07
CA GLY A 133 -15.18 -11.16 -10.69
C GLY A 133 -16.53 -11.55 -10.11
N GLU A 134 -16.56 -11.61 -8.80
CA GLU A 134 -17.73 -11.99 -8.03
C GLU A 134 -18.65 -10.79 -7.80
N TRP A 135 -19.96 -11.09 -7.73
CA TRP A 135 -21.06 -10.15 -7.55
C TRP A 135 -21.98 -10.65 -6.45
N LEU A 136 -22.52 -9.73 -5.68
CA LEU A 136 -23.54 -9.98 -4.69
C LEU A 136 -24.57 -8.84 -4.72
N GLN A 137 -25.83 -9.15 -5.10
CA GLN A 137 -26.91 -8.16 -5.17
C GLN A 137 -26.50 -6.89 -5.93
N ASP A 138 -26.07 -7.05 -7.19
CA ASP A 138 -25.62 -6.00 -8.12
C ASP A 138 -24.33 -5.26 -7.72
N LYS A 139 -23.68 -5.65 -6.62
CA LYS A 139 -22.41 -5.05 -6.17
C LYS A 139 -21.24 -6.01 -6.41
N ARG A 140 -20.09 -5.43 -6.72
CA ARG A 140 -18.82 -6.17 -6.75
C ARG A 140 -18.50 -6.63 -5.34
N GLU A 141 -18.23 -7.92 -5.21
CA GLU A 141 -17.95 -8.58 -3.93
C GLU A 141 -16.88 -9.66 -4.14
N GLY A 142 -16.19 -10.12 -3.09
CA GLY A 142 -15.21 -11.20 -3.20
C GLY A 142 -14.03 -10.89 -4.12
N GLN A 143 -13.60 -11.88 -4.91
CA GLN A 143 -12.46 -11.74 -5.81
C GLN A 143 -12.88 -11.14 -7.15
N GLY A 144 -12.11 -10.15 -7.62
CA GLY A 144 -12.37 -9.57 -8.93
C GLY A 144 -11.27 -8.65 -9.45
N ARG A 145 -11.22 -8.56 -10.79
CA ARG A 145 -10.28 -7.72 -11.50
C ARG A 145 -11.02 -6.60 -12.22
N TYR A 146 -10.69 -5.37 -11.89
CA TYR A 146 -11.08 -4.19 -12.64
C TYR A 146 -9.94 -3.76 -13.54
N THR A 147 -10.21 -3.62 -14.82
CA THR A 147 -9.24 -3.17 -15.83
C THR A 147 -9.77 -1.90 -16.47
N TRP A 148 -9.03 -0.82 -16.36
CA TRP A 148 -9.34 0.44 -17.04
C TRP A 148 -9.01 0.35 -18.53
N ALA A 149 -9.62 1.20 -19.35
CA ALA A 149 -9.43 1.23 -20.80
C ALA A 149 -7.96 1.44 -21.23
N ASN A 150 -7.16 2.13 -20.40
CA ASN A 150 -5.73 2.33 -20.62
C ASN A 150 -4.84 1.15 -20.18
N GLY A 151 -5.44 0.04 -19.73
CA GLY A 151 -4.75 -1.17 -19.32
C GLY A 151 -4.29 -1.22 -17.88
N ILE A 152 -4.41 -0.14 -17.10
CA ILE A 152 -4.26 -0.16 -15.64
C ILE A 152 -5.21 -1.19 -15.07
N TYR A 153 -4.85 -1.87 -13.99
CA TYR A 153 -5.78 -2.80 -13.35
C TYR A 153 -5.63 -2.84 -11.83
N TYR A 154 -6.71 -3.19 -11.17
CA TYR A 154 -6.74 -3.70 -9.82
C TYR A 154 -7.24 -5.15 -9.83
N ASP A 155 -6.52 -6.04 -9.15
CA ASP A 155 -6.84 -7.45 -9.00
C ASP A 155 -6.80 -7.81 -7.52
N GLY A 156 -7.93 -8.13 -6.93
CA GLY A 156 -8.02 -8.36 -5.48
C GLY A 156 -9.43 -8.46 -4.97
N ASN A 157 -9.54 -8.28 -3.65
CA ASN A 157 -10.82 -8.37 -2.97
C ASN A 157 -11.66 -7.10 -3.11
N TRP A 158 -12.97 -7.30 -3.18
CA TRP A 158 -14.00 -6.28 -3.24
C TRP A 158 -15.02 -6.50 -2.13
N LYS A 159 -15.58 -5.43 -1.62
CA LYS A 159 -16.68 -5.44 -0.67
C LYS A 159 -17.59 -4.25 -0.95
N GLU A 160 -18.86 -4.52 -1.26
CA GLU A 160 -19.85 -3.48 -1.56
C GLU A 160 -19.33 -2.42 -2.55
N ASP A 161 -18.82 -2.86 -3.72
CA ASP A 161 -18.23 -2.04 -4.79
C ASP A 161 -16.91 -1.35 -4.47
N LYS A 162 -16.33 -1.53 -3.28
CA LYS A 162 -15.05 -0.94 -2.88
C LYS A 162 -13.95 -1.98 -2.85
N LYS A 163 -12.72 -1.57 -3.22
CA LYS A 163 -11.52 -2.38 -3.01
C LYS A 163 -11.32 -2.58 -1.50
N SER A 164 -11.12 -3.84 -1.10
CA SER A 164 -10.99 -4.24 0.31
C SER A 164 -10.10 -5.48 0.43
N GLY A 165 -9.52 -5.74 1.62
CA GLY A 165 -8.65 -6.91 1.82
C GLY A 165 -7.39 -6.89 0.95
N LYS A 166 -6.90 -8.06 0.54
CA LYS A 166 -5.68 -8.16 -0.27
C LYS A 166 -5.92 -7.82 -1.73
N GLY A 167 -4.99 -7.07 -2.33
CA GLY A 167 -5.06 -6.78 -3.75
C GLY A 167 -3.75 -6.27 -4.34
N THR A 168 -3.73 -6.27 -5.67
CA THR A 168 -2.66 -5.75 -6.50
C THR A 168 -3.21 -4.63 -7.37
N PHE A 169 -2.57 -3.48 -7.33
CA PHE A 169 -2.83 -2.38 -8.25
C PHE A 169 -1.59 -2.20 -9.16
N ASP A 170 -1.78 -2.25 -10.46
CA ASP A 170 -0.71 -2.11 -11.47
C ASP A 170 -1.05 -0.92 -12.38
N TRP A 171 -0.21 0.11 -12.34
CA TRP A 171 -0.40 1.35 -13.12
C TRP A 171 0.15 1.27 -14.54
N ARG A 172 0.82 0.17 -14.90
CA ARG A 172 1.39 -0.06 -16.24
C ARG A 172 2.51 0.91 -16.64
N ASP A 173 2.92 1.79 -15.75
CA ASP A 173 4.05 2.70 -15.88
C ASP A 173 5.33 2.18 -15.18
N GLY A 174 5.25 0.99 -14.59
CA GLY A 174 6.26 0.39 -13.74
C GLY A 174 5.94 0.51 -12.24
N SER A 175 4.94 1.33 -11.89
CA SER A 175 4.45 1.40 -10.50
C SER A 175 3.50 0.26 -10.20
N ARG A 176 3.59 -0.29 -8.98
CA ARG A 176 2.76 -1.39 -8.51
C ARG A 176 2.58 -1.36 -7.00
N TYR A 177 1.38 -1.61 -6.54
CA TYR A 177 1.06 -1.86 -5.14
C TYR A 177 0.60 -3.30 -4.94
N GLU A 178 1.05 -3.92 -3.87
CA GLU A 178 0.62 -5.26 -3.43
C GLU A 178 0.43 -5.21 -1.92
N GLY A 179 -0.81 -5.34 -1.46
CA GLY A 179 -1.06 -5.21 -0.02
C GLY A 179 -2.53 -5.11 0.36
N ASP A 180 -2.75 -4.63 1.57
CA ASP A 180 -4.06 -4.46 2.15
C ASP A 180 -4.74 -3.19 1.63
N MET A 181 -6.04 -3.33 1.35
CA MET A 181 -6.93 -2.25 0.93
C MET A 181 -8.10 -2.17 1.90
N GLU A 182 -8.58 -0.98 2.15
CA GLU A 182 -9.81 -0.72 2.90
C GLU A 182 -10.51 0.51 2.32
N ASN A 183 -11.78 0.36 1.93
CA ASN A 183 -12.58 1.45 1.37
C ASN A 183 -11.88 2.19 0.21
N ASP A 184 -11.33 1.43 -0.76
CA ASP A 184 -10.57 1.93 -1.92
C ASP A 184 -9.17 2.48 -1.64
N MET A 185 -8.75 2.64 -0.40
CA MET A 185 -7.44 3.15 0.02
C MET A 185 -6.49 2.03 0.45
N ARG A 186 -5.18 2.26 0.29
CA ARG A 186 -4.15 1.40 0.89
C ARG A 186 -4.19 1.57 2.40
N ASN A 187 -4.44 0.47 3.11
CA ASN A 187 -4.58 0.48 4.58
C ASN A 187 -4.18 -0.89 5.13
N GLY A 188 -3.25 -0.95 6.07
CA GLY A 188 -2.63 -2.19 6.57
C GLY A 188 -1.23 -2.41 6.03
N GLN A 189 -0.87 -3.64 5.69
CA GLN A 189 0.47 -3.98 5.21
C GLN A 189 0.52 -4.01 3.68
N GLY A 190 1.58 -3.44 3.10
CA GLY A 190 1.73 -3.45 1.66
C GLY A 190 3.12 -3.08 1.16
N LYS A 191 3.37 -3.47 -0.08
CA LYS A 191 4.56 -3.10 -0.85
C LYS A 191 4.14 -2.19 -2.00
N TYR A 192 4.76 -1.03 -2.11
CA TYR A 192 4.66 -0.14 -3.26
C TYR A 192 6.00 -0.10 -4.00
N THR A 193 6.00 -0.44 -5.27
CA THR A 193 7.13 -0.28 -6.18
C THR A 193 6.86 0.96 -7.02
N TYR A 194 7.79 1.88 -7.07
CA TYR A 194 7.71 3.11 -7.86
C TYR A 194 8.27 2.88 -9.26
N ALA A 195 7.81 3.66 -10.23
CA ALA A 195 8.28 3.59 -11.63
C ALA A 195 9.80 3.81 -11.78
N ASN A 196 10.41 4.59 -10.88
CA ASN A 196 11.85 4.84 -10.87
C ASN A 196 12.68 3.65 -10.33
N GLY A 197 12.03 2.62 -9.77
CA GLY A 197 12.66 1.42 -9.19
C GLY A 197 12.87 1.47 -7.68
N ASP A 198 12.50 2.55 -7.01
CA ASP A 198 12.39 2.57 -5.53
C ASP A 198 11.28 1.61 -5.08
N PHE A 199 11.31 1.19 -3.83
CA PHE A 199 10.14 0.55 -3.23
C PHE A 199 10.03 0.82 -1.73
N TYR A 200 8.80 0.82 -1.27
CA TYR A 200 8.44 0.85 0.15
C TYR A 200 7.75 -0.46 0.52
N THR A 201 8.08 -1.02 1.66
CA THR A 201 7.38 -2.16 2.28
C THR A 201 7.12 -1.82 3.74
N GLY A 202 5.86 -1.86 4.16
CA GLY A 202 5.49 -1.49 5.53
C GLY A 202 4.01 -1.22 5.68
N SER A 203 3.70 -0.53 6.76
CA SER A 203 2.32 -0.16 7.10
C SER A 203 1.84 1.03 6.30
N TRP A 204 0.55 1.01 5.97
CA TRP A 204 -0.18 2.05 5.25
C TRP A 204 -1.39 2.49 6.06
N LYS A 205 -1.75 3.74 5.97
CA LYS A 205 -2.97 4.30 6.52
C LYS A 205 -3.48 5.39 5.59
N ASP A 206 -4.72 5.27 5.12
CA ASP A 206 -5.38 6.26 4.26
C ASP A 206 -4.49 6.69 3.08
N ASP A 207 -3.96 5.70 2.32
CA ASP A 207 -3.03 5.86 1.19
C ASP A 207 -1.63 6.41 1.53
N MET A 208 -1.30 6.67 2.78
CA MET A 208 0.00 7.18 3.20
C MET A 208 0.84 6.12 3.92
N MET A 209 2.16 6.15 3.72
CA MET A 209 3.11 5.38 4.54
C MET A 209 2.93 5.75 6.01
N HIS A 210 2.79 4.74 6.88
CA HIS A 210 2.52 4.93 8.30
C HIS A 210 3.14 3.82 9.14
N GLY A 211 3.39 4.07 10.46
CA GLY A 211 3.97 3.05 11.34
C GLY A 211 5.37 2.60 10.89
N LYS A 212 5.67 1.32 11.03
CA LYS A 212 6.97 0.77 10.63
C LYS A 212 7.05 0.45 9.14
N GLY A 213 8.18 0.79 8.52
CA GLY A 213 8.42 0.49 7.12
C GLY A 213 9.89 0.54 6.70
N ILE A 214 10.14 -0.05 5.54
CA ILE A 214 11.44 -0.06 4.88
C ILE A 214 11.26 0.60 3.52
N TYR A 215 12.04 1.64 3.26
CA TYR A 215 12.15 2.27 1.95
C TYR A 215 13.52 1.95 1.36
N LYS A 216 13.53 1.35 0.18
CA LYS A 216 14.75 1.09 -0.57
C LYS A 216 14.78 1.95 -1.82
N PHE A 217 15.78 2.78 -1.89
CA PHE A 217 16.05 3.64 -3.04
C PHE A 217 16.70 2.84 -4.17
N LYS A 218 16.48 3.25 -5.41
CA LYS A 218 17.09 2.65 -6.60
C LYS A 218 18.63 2.64 -6.55
N ASN A 219 19.23 3.67 -5.94
CA ASN A 219 20.67 3.74 -5.76
C ASN A 219 21.22 2.74 -4.73
N GLY A 220 20.33 2.02 -4.03
CA GLY A 220 20.65 1.02 -3.03
C GLY A 220 20.65 1.52 -1.59
N ASP A 221 20.46 2.81 -1.33
CA ASP A 221 20.24 3.32 0.02
C ASP A 221 19.00 2.69 0.65
N VAL A 222 18.98 2.55 1.95
CA VAL A 222 17.87 1.94 2.70
C VAL A 222 17.54 2.78 3.92
N TYR A 223 16.28 3.11 4.08
CA TYR A 223 15.73 3.59 5.34
C TYR A 223 14.83 2.52 5.95
N GLU A 224 15.00 2.25 7.23
CA GLU A 224 14.14 1.38 8.05
C GLU A 224 13.74 2.12 9.31
N GLY A 225 12.45 2.35 9.53
CA GLY A 225 12.02 3.13 10.70
C GLY A 225 10.55 3.49 10.70
N ASP A 226 10.24 4.50 11.49
CA ASP A 226 8.88 5.00 11.68
C ASP A 226 8.49 5.98 10.57
N TYR A 227 7.21 5.90 10.19
CA TYR A 227 6.55 6.80 9.26
C TYR A 227 5.27 7.38 9.86
N GLN A 228 4.99 8.62 9.53
CA GLN A 228 3.73 9.28 9.84
C GLN A 228 3.32 10.16 8.66
N ASN A 229 2.13 9.95 8.12
CA ASN A 229 1.58 10.73 7.00
C ASN A 229 2.53 10.82 5.79
N GLY A 230 3.22 9.71 5.48
CA GLY A 230 4.14 9.62 4.35
C GLY A 230 5.57 10.03 4.65
N GLU A 231 5.87 10.62 5.79
CA GLU A 231 7.19 11.14 6.15
C GLU A 231 7.89 10.27 7.19
N ARG A 232 9.22 10.19 7.11
CA ARG A 232 10.07 9.54 8.13
C ARG A 232 9.97 10.32 9.43
N THR A 233 9.74 9.61 10.54
CA THR A 233 9.60 10.20 11.87
C THR A 233 10.12 9.23 12.94
N GLY A 234 10.13 9.66 14.21
CA GLY A 234 10.48 8.77 15.33
C GLY A 234 11.85 8.10 15.15
N GLN A 235 11.96 6.83 15.47
CA GLN A 235 13.21 6.09 15.40
C GLN A 235 13.42 5.45 14.02
N GLY A 236 14.64 5.58 13.49
CA GLY A 236 14.99 4.98 12.22
C GLY A 236 16.47 4.74 12.01
N ILE A 237 16.74 3.94 11.00
CA ILE A 237 18.08 3.62 10.51
C ILE A 237 18.12 4.01 9.03
N PHE A 238 19.07 4.88 8.67
CA PHE A 238 19.40 5.16 7.29
C PHE A 238 20.75 4.57 6.95
N THR A 239 20.79 3.67 5.99
CA THR A 239 22.03 3.04 5.52
C THR A 239 22.28 3.47 4.08
N TYR A 240 23.40 4.14 3.83
CA TYR A 240 23.83 4.57 2.52
C TYR A 240 24.65 3.46 1.83
N THR A 241 24.62 3.44 0.51
CA THR A 241 25.41 2.50 -0.31
C THR A 241 26.92 2.64 -0.11
N ASP A 242 27.40 3.84 0.21
CA ASP A 242 28.79 4.12 0.51
C ASP A 242 29.19 3.72 1.95
N LYS A 243 28.31 2.98 2.67
CA LYS A 243 28.47 2.48 4.05
C LYS A 243 28.33 3.54 5.15
N ARG A 244 27.99 4.78 4.85
CA ARG A 244 27.52 5.72 5.87
C ARG A 244 26.25 5.17 6.50
N LYS A 245 26.07 5.43 7.79
CA LYS A 245 24.89 4.96 8.53
C LYS A 245 24.48 5.97 9.58
N TYR A 246 23.20 6.27 9.61
CA TYR A 246 22.56 6.99 10.71
C TYR A 246 21.63 6.08 11.47
N VAL A 247 21.65 6.15 12.79
CA VAL A 247 20.72 5.46 13.71
C VAL A 247 20.25 6.49 14.71
N GLY A 248 18.97 6.85 14.68
CA GLY A 248 18.50 7.92 15.56
C GLY A 248 17.10 8.40 15.23
N GLN A 249 16.79 9.58 15.74
CA GLN A 249 15.50 10.22 15.60
C GLN A 249 15.38 10.97 14.28
N PHE A 250 14.16 10.91 13.72
CA PHE A 250 13.74 11.64 12.53
C PHE A 250 12.51 12.49 12.83
N LYS A 251 12.39 13.60 12.13
CA LYS A 251 11.24 14.47 12.14
C LYS A 251 11.08 15.12 10.76
N ASN A 252 9.89 15.01 10.19
CA ASN A 252 9.58 15.55 8.85
C ASN A 252 10.61 15.12 7.78
N GLY A 253 11.04 13.85 7.83
CA GLY A 253 11.98 13.30 6.87
C GLY A 253 13.47 13.58 7.15
N LEU A 254 13.83 14.45 8.10
CA LEU A 254 15.19 14.88 8.43
C LEU A 254 15.67 14.22 9.72
N MET A 255 17.02 14.08 9.89
CA MET A 255 17.63 13.71 11.15
C MET A 255 17.39 14.85 12.16
N ASP A 256 16.66 14.56 13.23
CA ASP A 256 16.26 15.56 14.24
C ASP A 256 16.03 14.86 15.58
N GLY A 257 16.73 15.30 16.61
CA GLY A 257 16.78 14.66 17.93
C GLY A 257 18.10 13.92 18.14
N PHE A 258 18.12 12.93 19.04
CA PHE A 258 19.33 12.19 19.36
C PHE A 258 19.61 11.07 18.35
N GLY A 259 20.88 10.96 17.89
CA GLY A 259 21.29 9.94 16.93
C GLY A 259 22.80 9.76 16.81
N THR A 260 23.16 8.68 16.14
CA THR A 260 24.54 8.31 15.83
C THR A 260 24.71 8.25 14.32
N TYR A 261 25.69 8.99 13.81
CA TYR A 261 26.15 8.91 12.43
C TYR A 261 27.51 8.26 12.36
N THR A 262 27.70 7.29 11.48
CA THR A 262 28.94 6.56 11.28
C THR A 262 29.40 6.72 9.83
N TRP A 263 30.63 7.12 9.62
CA TRP A 263 31.26 7.26 8.30
C TRP A 263 31.98 5.97 7.87
N PRO A 264 32.29 5.80 6.58
CA PRO A 264 32.95 4.59 6.06
C PRO A 264 34.35 4.36 6.60
N ASP A 265 35.04 5.43 7.00
CA ASP A 265 36.37 5.38 7.60
C ASP A 265 36.36 4.96 9.09
N GLY A 266 35.16 4.75 9.66
CA GLY A 266 34.97 4.42 11.07
C GLY A 266 34.79 5.62 11.99
N SER A 267 34.91 6.85 11.48
CA SER A 267 34.54 8.04 12.25
C SER A 267 33.08 7.98 12.68
N ARG A 268 32.78 8.58 13.81
CA ARG A 268 31.43 8.53 14.39
C ARG A 268 31.11 9.82 15.13
N TYR A 269 29.87 10.31 14.89
CA TYR A 269 29.24 11.34 15.73
C TYR A 269 28.10 10.72 16.51
N GLU A 270 27.97 11.04 17.78
CA GLU A 270 26.87 10.66 18.66
C GLU A 270 26.41 11.89 19.44
N GLY A 271 25.20 12.34 19.18
CA GLY A 271 24.71 13.58 19.77
C GLY A 271 23.35 14.00 19.21
N TYR A 272 23.01 15.26 19.46
CA TYR A 272 21.78 15.85 18.97
C TYR A 272 21.93 16.37 17.55
N TRP A 273 20.82 16.32 16.81
CA TRP A 273 20.67 16.74 15.43
C TRP A 273 19.48 17.70 15.31
N VAL A 274 19.59 18.70 14.46
CA VAL A 274 18.50 19.58 14.04
C VAL A 274 18.60 19.73 12.52
N GLU A 275 17.54 19.33 11.80
CA GLU A 275 17.46 19.48 10.34
C GLU A 275 18.72 18.99 9.61
N ASP A 276 19.10 17.72 9.84
CA ASP A 276 20.26 17.02 9.27
C ASP A 276 21.65 17.57 9.70
N LYS A 277 21.74 18.48 10.67
CA LYS A 277 22.98 19.06 11.15
C LYS A 277 23.21 18.72 12.62
N GLU A 278 24.47 18.47 12.98
CA GLU A 278 24.89 18.31 14.38
C GLU A 278 24.58 19.59 15.17
N HIS A 279 23.96 19.40 16.34
CA HIS A 279 23.49 20.50 17.17
C HIS A 279 23.53 20.14 18.66
N GLY A 280 23.55 21.14 19.55
CA GLY A 280 23.53 20.91 20.99
C GLY A 280 24.78 20.12 21.46
N ARG A 281 24.59 19.17 22.39
CA ARG A 281 25.68 18.34 22.86
C ARG A 281 25.89 17.11 21.98
N GLY A 282 27.18 16.86 21.66
CA GLY A 282 27.57 15.70 20.89
C GLY A 282 29.02 15.35 21.02
N LYS A 283 29.35 14.09 20.73
CA LYS A 283 30.68 13.53 20.72
C LYS A 283 31.05 13.06 19.33
N PHE A 284 32.08 13.60 18.76
CA PHE A 284 32.74 13.11 17.56
C PHE A 284 33.95 12.27 17.91
N THR A 285 34.11 11.13 17.22
CA THR A 285 35.31 10.29 17.30
C THR A 285 35.81 10.07 15.87
N GLY A 286 36.96 10.59 15.55
CA GLY A 286 37.62 10.45 14.26
C GLY A 286 38.28 9.09 14.07
N ALA A 287 38.50 8.69 12.82
CA ALA A 287 39.07 7.39 12.43
C ALA A 287 40.50 7.17 13.03
N ILE A 288 41.25 8.23 13.24
CA ILE A 288 42.59 8.16 13.81
C ILE A 288 42.64 8.28 15.35
N GLY A 289 41.46 8.39 15.98
CA GLY A 289 41.32 8.42 17.43
C GLY A 289 41.17 9.82 18.04
N ASP A 290 41.10 10.88 17.25
CA ASP A 290 40.72 12.21 17.74
C ASP A 290 39.29 12.17 18.31
N VAL A 291 39.05 12.87 19.40
CA VAL A 291 37.76 12.94 20.06
C VAL A 291 37.41 14.36 20.41
N TYR A 292 36.29 14.85 19.92
CA TYR A 292 35.66 16.06 20.42
C TYR A 292 34.39 15.70 21.20
N ASP A 293 34.26 16.26 22.40
CA ASP A 293 33.08 16.10 23.26
C ASP A 293 32.68 17.49 23.75
N GLY A 294 31.57 18.02 23.21
CA GLY A 294 31.21 19.41 23.46
C GLY A 294 29.92 19.84 22.77
N GLU A 295 29.80 21.16 22.63
CA GLU A 295 28.65 21.80 22.02
C GLU A 295 28.84 21.96 20.50
N TRP A 296 27.73 21.85 19.77
CA TRP A 296 27.66 21.92 18.31
C TRP A 296 26.57 22.91 17.89
N ALA A 297 26.81 23.63 16.82
CA ALA A 297 25.80 24.46 16.18
C ALA A 297 25.93 24.36 14.66
N ALA A 298 24.83 24.03 13.98
CA ALA A 298 24.75 23.99 12.52
C ALA A 298 25.84 23.12 11.84
N GLY A 299 26.28 22.03 12.49
CA GLY A 299 27.28 21.09 11.97
C GLY A 299 28.70 21.36 12.40
N GLU A 300 28.96 22.40 13.21
CA GLU A 300 30.30 22.80 13.61
C GLU A 300 30.47 22.81 15.14
N MET A 301 31.72 22.55 15.62
CA MET A 301 32.03 22.69 17.02
C MET A 301 31.82 24.15 17.45
N ASN A 302 31.00 24.34 18.50
CA ASN A 302 30.60 25.69 18.93
C ASN A 302 30.26 25.66 20.42
N GLY A 303 30.69 26.68 21.19
CA GLY A 303 30.52 26.70 22.65
C GLY A 303 31.62 25.94 23.40
N GLU A 304 31.30 25.40 24.57
CA GLU A 304 32.24 24.70 25.42
C GLU A 304 32.49 23.26 24.96
N GLY A 305 33.79 22.85 24.92
CA GLY A 305 34.13 21.50 24.50
C GLY A 305 35.51 21.03 24.96
N VAL A 306 35.73 19.72 24.79
CA VAL A 306 37.03 19.07 25.03
C VAL A 306 37.41 18.32 23.76
N LEU A 307 38.53 18.76 23.17
CA LEU A 307 39.16 18.08 22.04
C LEU A 307 40.38 17.28 22.58
N ARG A 308 40.45 15.99 22.24
CA ARG A 308 41.59 15.11 22.46
C ARG A 308 42.08 14.62 21.12
N LEU A 309 43.35 14.92 20.83
CA LEU A 309 43.97 14.46 19.59
C LEU A 309 44.68 13.10 19.82
N ALA A 310 44.84 12.34 18.73
CA ALA A 310 45.51 11.04 18.76
C ALA A 310 46.97 11.11 19.27
N ASP A 311 47.64 12.26 19.13
CA ASP A 311 49.00 12.49 19.64
C ASP A 311 49.05 12.70 21.16
N GLY A 312 47.91 12.67 21.83
CA GLY A 312 47.77 12.87 23.28
C GLY A 312 47.53 14.33 23.69
N THR A 313 47.53 15.26 22.75
CA THR A 313 47.20 16.68 23.03
C THR A 313 45.72 16.78 23.41
N LYS A 314 45.43 17.58 24.44
CA LYS A 314 44.07 17.85 24.91
C LYS A 314 43.82 19.35 24.97
N PHE A 315 42.73 19.80 24.39
CA PHE A 315 42.22 21.16 24.57
C PHE A 315 40.88 21.13 25.27
N LYS A 316 40.72 21.98 26.28
CA LYS A 316 39.43 22.24 26.93
C LYS A 316 39.19 23.74 26.91
N GLY A 317 38.08 24.16 26.29
CA GLY A 317 37.77 25.57 26.19
C GLY A 317 36.65 25.84 25.20
N HIS A 318 36.63 27.08 24.75
CA HIS A 318 35.58 27.59 23.88
C HIS A 318 35.91 27.38 22.39
N PHE A 319 34.92 26.99 21.63
CA PHE A 319 35.00 26.84 20.18
C PHE A 319 34.00 27.79 19.51
N LYS A 320 34.30 28.22 18.31
CA LYS A 320 33.43 28.98 17.44
C LYS A 320 33.71 28.61 15.98
N ASP A 321 32.66 28.25 15.24
CA ASP A 321 32.76 27.92 13.82
C ASP A 321 33.87 26.88 13.55
N GLY A 322 33.90 25.80 14.36
CA GLY A 322 34.84 24.69 14.27
C GLY A 322 36.23 24.94 14.86
N MET A 323 36.57 26.17 15.26
CA MET A 323 37.92 26.59 15.70
C MET A 323 37.97 26.93 17.18
N LYS A 324 39.13 26.70 17.82
CA LYS A 324 39.41 27.19 19.17
C LYS A 324 39.28 28.72 19.20
N ASN A 325 38.41 29.23 20.07
CA ASN A 325 38.12 30.65 20.13
C ASN A 325 37.75 31.06 21.57
N GLY A 326 38.36 32.11 22.12
CA GLY A 326 38.14 32.48 23.51
C GLY A 326 39.12 31.80 24.48
N LYS A 327 38.75 31.70 25.74
CA LYS A 327 39.59 31.10 26.78
C LYS A 327 39.64 29.59 26.66
N GLY A 328 40.86 29.02 26.93
CA GLY A 328 41.01 27.58 26.94
C GLY A 328 42.32 27.14 27.59
N VAL A 329 42.39 25.85 27.81
CA VAL A 329 43.54 25.13 28.34
C VAL A 329 43.96 24.08 27.34
N GLU A 330 45.19 24.15 26.85
CA GLU A 330 45.82 23.15 26.01
C GLU A 330 46.90 22.42 26.80
N GLU A 331 46.81 21.09 26.82
CA GLU A 331 47.79 20.21 27.48
C GLU A 331 48.37 19.28 26.43
N THR A 332 49.67 19.34 26.26
CA THR A 332 50.45 18.50 25.33
C THR A 332 50.74 17.12 25.94
N ALA A 333 51.11 16.12 25.13
CA ALA A 333 51.39 14.76 25.59
C ALA A 333 52.49 14.66 26.66
N ASP A 334 53.46 15.58 26.67
CA ASP A 334 54.54 15.67 27.69
C ASP A 334 54.04 16.27 29.02
N GLY A 335 52.79 16.74 29.06
CA GLY A 335 52.15 17.35 30.23
C GLY A 335 52.36 18.84 30.35
N THR A 336 52.98 19.50 29.36
CA THR A 336 53.05 20.97 29.32
C THR A 336 51.65 21.56 29.12
N ARG A 337 51.30 22.56 29.94
CA ARG A 337 49.93 23.11 29.96
C ARG A 337 49.95 24.61 29.67
N PHE A 338 49.31 24.99 28.57
CA PHE A 338 49.06 26.38 28.19
C PHE A 338 47.66 26.79 28.68
N GLU A 339 47.57 27.85 29.46
CA GLU A 339 46.32 28.48 29.91
C GLU A 339 46.27 29.89 29.32
N GLY A 340 45.35 30.14 28.40
CA GLY A 340 45.28 31.42 27.70
C GLY A 340 44.06 31.57 26.81
N SER A 341 44.13 32.51 25.88
CA SER A 341 43.06 32.73 24.90
C SER A 341 43.52 32.31 23.51
N PHE A 342 42.52 32.01 22.68
CA PHE A 342 42.67 31.61 21.29
C PHE A 342 41.77 32.47 20.39
N LEU A 343 42.19 32.71 19.19
CA LEU A 343 41.43 33.34 18.14
C LEU A 343 41.62 32.54 16.83
N ASN A 344 40.61 31.89 16.35
CA ASN A 344 40.64 31.05 15.14
C ASN A 344 41.84 30.08 15.16
N ASP A 345 41.88 29.19 16.18
CA ASP A 345 42.92 28.20 16.50
C ASP A 345 44.27 28.76 16.90
N GLN A 346 44.52 30.05 16.77
CA GLN A 346 45.80 30.69 17.10
C GLN A 346 45.80 31.20 18.55
N LYS A 347 46.89 30.99 19.26
CA LYS A 347 47.12 31.60 20.59
C LYS A 347 47.04 33.11 20.44
N ASP A 348 46.23 33.78 21.29
CA ASP A 348 45.99 35.22 21.22
C ASP A 348 45.66 35.77 22.63
N GLY A 349 46.29 36.88 23.04
CA GLY A 349 46.13 37.47 24.36
C GLY A 349 47.08 36.93 25.41
N SER A 350 46.86 37.28 26.69
CA SER A 350 47.69 36.86 27.81
C SER A 350 47.61 35.35 28.07
N PHE A 351 48.76 34.78 28.49
CA PHE A 351 48.84 33.35 28.80
C PHE A 351 49.75 33.04 29.95
N VAL A 352 49.54 31.85 30.52
CA VAL A 352 50.47 31.21 31.47
C VAL A 352 50.71 29.79 30.96
N GLU A 353 51.99 29.41 30.91
CA GLU A 353 52.47 28.08 30.57
C GLU A 353 53.08 27.40 31.79
N LYS A 354 52.72 26.17 32.06
CA LYS A 354 53.11 25.37 33.20
C LYS A 354 53.72 24.05 32.74
N ASP A 355 54.70 23.54 33.47
CA ASP A 355 55.15 22.16 33.26
C ASP A 355 54.19 21.13 33.87
N ARG A 356 54.51 19.85 33.70
CA ARG A 356 53.70 18.72 34.20
C ARG A 356 53.49 18.76 35.73
N SER A 357 54.42 19.41 36.48
CA SER A 357 54.32 19.59 37.95
C SER A 357 53.38 20.73 38.34
N GLY A 358 52.97 21.56 37.38
CA GLY A 358 52.15 22.77 37.58
C GLY A 358 52.98 24.03 37.85
N LYS A 359 54.30 23.93 37.78
CA LYS A 359 55.16 25.08 37.92
C LYS A 359 55.13 25.98 36.69
N VAL A 360 54.96 27.27 36.87
CA VAL A 360 54.99 28.26 35.78
C VAL A 360 56.37 28.28 35.15
N ILE A 361 56.43 28.00 33.84
CA ILE A 361 57.68 28.02 33.05
C ILE A 361 57.71 29.20 32.09
N ARG A 362 56.54 29.76 31.71
CA ARG A 362 56.46 30.93 30.84
C ARG A 362 55.18 31.69 31.05
N LYS A 363 55.16 32.99 30.88
CA LYS A 363 53.97 33.84 30.77
C LYS A 363 54.25 34.98 29.80
N GLY A 364 53.21 35.51 29.18
CA GLY A 364 53.37 36.59 28.20
C GLY A 364 52.15 36.94 27.49
N ILE A 365 52.26 37.48 26.29
CA ILE A 365 51.19 37.87 25.41
C ILE A 365 51.48 37.31 24.03
N TYR A 366 50.42 36.60 23.44
CA TYR A 366 50.42 36.25 22.04
C TYR A 366 49.55 37.24 21.27
N SER A 367 49.88 37.49 20.01
CA SER A 367 49.05 38.17 19.05
C SER A 367 49.04 37.35 17.77
N ARG A 368 47.84 36.80 17.41
CA ARG A 368 47.67 35.97 16.23
C ARG A 368 48.74 34.89 16.05
N GLY A 369 48.99 34.11 17.09
CA GLY A 369 49.98 33.03 17.12
C GLY A 369 51.45 33.46 17.31
N ARG A 370 51.74 34.74 17.34
CA ARG A 370 53.13 35.26 17.55
C ARG A 370 53.30 35.73 18.97
N LEU A 371 54.43 35.29 19.64
CA LEU A 371 54.80 35.75 20.96
C LEU A 371 55.29 37.18 20.86
N MET A 372 54.64 38.10 21.59
CA MET A 372 54.94 39.56 21.55
C MET A 372 55.84 40.01 22.68
N GLY A 373 55.87 39.26 23.77
CA GLY A 373 56.74 39.57 24.94
C GLY A 373 56.58 38.53 26.06
N GLN A 374 57.57 38.39 26.90
CA GLN A 374 57.59 37.52 28.09
C GLN A 374 57.54 38.36 29.36
#